data_c31129284b83ed4ddfbb47e3f8d98716
#
_entry.id   c31129284b83ed4ddfbb47e3f8d98716
#
_cell.length_a   1.000
_cell.length_b   1.000
_cell.length_c   1.000
_cell.angle_alpha   90.00
_cell.angle_beta   90.00
_cell.angle_gamma   90.00
#
_symmetry.space_group_name_H-M   'P 1'
#
loop_
_entity.id
_entity.type
_entity.pdbx_description
1 polymer ?
#
loop_
_entity_poly.entity_id
_entity_poly.type
_entity_poly.pdbx_seq_one_letter_code
_entity_poly.pdbx_strand_id
1 'polypeptide(L)'
;MKLSRKVVAVLGASALALTATAGTQSAKAADSSVIKIEVGGLSKQIYLPFMLAQQLGFYKRYGVNVELVDEPAGGDATNDMVAGGVQLTGGFFDHNIDLQILGKNAESVAVLLKSPGEVELCRADLADKIKTPADWKGGVNVGVTGLGSSTNFITRAIGSKAGVSASDMHSVVIGAGATFIAAFKNKTVDCGMTTEPTISAILQQKLGYVLTDMRYGTLTKAALGYNYVATSVYGMTDWINAHPTQVQGVVNAMYDTMAWIDAHTPTQIAKAMPADYYAGVGLDTYVSALTDEKVMYNPGIRMPVGAALGVLRAEQKGRIAYGSWPAAKVATVNLDATFTNTFANNAVAQVKAYHLKAKTKVGQS
;
A
#
# COMPACT_ATOMS: atom_id res chain seq x y z
N MET A 1 70.50 -52.14 5.78
CA MET A 1 70.86 -52.70 7.11
C MET A 1 69.56 -52.66 7.94
N LYS A 2 68.89 -53.75 8.03
CA LYS A 2 68.58 -54.65 9.12
C LYS A 2 67.96 -53.93 10.33
N LEU A 3 66.88 -54.28 10.66
CA LEU A 3 66.13 -55.08 11.67
C LEU A 3 65.32 -54.12 12.59
N SER A 4 64.23 -54.44 13.23
CA SER A 4 63.35 -55.64 13.32
C SER A 4 62.08 -55.27 14.10
N ARG A 5 61.08 -56.02 13.84
CA ARG A 5 59.77 -56.23 14.51
C ARG A 5 59.79 -56.09 16.06
N LYS A 6 58.72 -55.57 16.62
CA LYS A 6 58.01 -56.32 17.69
C LYS A 6 56.53 -55.93 17.71
N VAL A 7 55.69 -56.93 17.60
CA VAL A 7 54.26 -56.95 17.81
C VAL A 7 53.98 -57.07 19.30
N VAL A 8 53.09 -56.29 19.87
CA VAL A 8 52.36 -56.65 21.10
C VAL A 8 50.91 -56.35 20.91
N ALA A 9 50.12 -57.39 20.91
CA ALA A 9 48.64 -57.37 21.00
C ALA A 9 48.25 -57.26 22.47
N VAL A 10 47.32 -56.36 22.78
CA VAL A 10 46.54 -56.41 24.01
C VAL A 10 45.05 -56.21 23.66
N LEU A 11 44.28 -57.25 23.97
CA LEU A 11 42.81 -57.27 23.99
C LEU A 11 42.30 -56.41 25.14
N GLY A 12 41.18 -55.74 24.94
CA GLY A 12 40.40 -55.36 26.09
C GLY A 12 39.33 -54.26 25.87
N ALA A 13 38.10 -54.70 25.91
CA ALA A 13 36.88 -54.04 26.35
C ALA A 13 36.20 -53.02 25.45
N SER A 14 35.14 -53.48 24.85
CA SER A 14 34.05 -52.70 24.27
C SER A 14 33.31 -51.88 25.32
N ALA A 15 33.34 -50.55 25.19
CA ALA A 15 32.39 -49.66 25.84
C ALA A 15 31.58 -48.96 24.74
N LEU A 16 30.30 -49.35 24.58
CA LEU A 16 29.33 -48.63 23.81
C LEU A 16 29.04 -47.28 24.50
N ALA A 17 29.61 -46.23 23.97
CA ALA A 17 29.16 -44.88 24.29
C ALA A 17 28.07 -44.49 23.29
N LEU A 18 26.79 -44.49 23.70
CA LEU A 18 25.71 -43.81 23.00
C LEU A 18 25.98 -42.31 23.05
N THR A 19 26.53 -41.77 21.98
CA THR A 19 26.55 -40.32 21.79
C THR A 19 25.16 -39.92 21.26
N ALA A 20 24.30 -39.39 22.16
CA ALA A 20 23.14 -38.62 21.79
C ALA A 20 23.61 -37.38 21.05
N THR A 21 23.56 -37.37 19.73
CA THR A 21 23.67 -36.18 18.91
C THR A 21 22.42 -35.34 19.17
N ALA A 22 22.50 -34.45 20.17
CA ALA A 22 21.56 -33.33 20.27
C ALA A 22 21.75 -32.50 18.99
N GLY A 23 20.84 -32.65 18.05
CA GLY A 23 20.77 -31.81 16.87
C GLY A 23 20.55 -30.38 17.32
N THR A 24 21.60 -29.59 17.40
CA THR A 24 21.52 -28.15 17.47
C THR A 24 20.89 -27.69 16.15
N GLN A 25 19.58 -27.50 16.14
CA GLN A 25 18.95 -26.67 15.12
C GLN A 25 19.62 -25.29 15.25
N SER A 26 20.58 -25.03 14.39
CA SER A 26 21.08 -23.66 14.18
C SER A 26 19.87 -22.81 13.83
N ALA A 27 19.44 -21.99 14.77
CA ALA A 27 18.51 -20.91 14.47
C ALA A 27 19.15 -20.13 13.32
N LYS A 28 18.57 -20.20 12.14
CA LYS A 28 18.99 -19.43 10.98
C LYS A 28 19.01 -17.99 11.44
N ALA A 29 20.18 -17.36 11.48
CA ALA A 29 20.31 -15.96 11.84
C ALA A 29 19.27 -15.19 11.03
N ALA A 30 18.47 -14.37 11.69
CA ALA A 30 17.52 -13.52 11.00
C ALA A 30 18.32 -12.68 10.00
N ASP A 31 17.93 -12.71 8.74
CA ASP A 31 18.55 -11.88 7.71
C ASP A 31 18.31 -10.43 8.13
N SER A 32 19.40 -9.77 8.57
CA SER A 32 19.36 -8.41 9.10
C SER A 32 19.44 -7.36 7.99
N SER A 33 19.31 -7.76 6.72
CA SER A 33 19.30 -6.83 5.60
C SER A 33 18.15 -5.83 5.74
N VAL A 34 18.42 -4.59 5.35
CA VAL A 34 17.41 -3.53 5.32
C VAL A 34 16.42 -3.83 4.21
N ILE A 35 15.13 -3.80 4.54
CA ILE A 35 14.04 -3.87 3.57
C ILE A 35 13.62 -2.44 3.27
N LYS A 36 13.82 -1.99 2.05
CA LYS A 36 13.29 -0.71 1.60
C LYS A 36 11.83 -0.88 1.18
N ILE A 37 10.97 -0.08 1.78
CA ILE A 37 9.54 0.02 1.41
C ILE A 37 9.30 1.43 0.91
N GLU A 38 8.95 1.57 -0.35
CA GLU A 38 8.70 2.84 -1.00
C GLU A 38 7.22 3.12 -1.14
N VAL A 39 6.81 4.37 -0.95
CA VAL A 39 5.43 4.80 -1.06
C VAL A 39 5.32 6.07 -1.89
N GLY A 40 4.19 6.26 -2.55
CA GLY A 40 3.92 7.43 -3.36
C GLY A 40 3.43 8.65 -2.55
N GLY A 41 4.20 9.05 -1.53
CA GLY A 41 3.95 10.20 -0.66
C GLY A 41 3.66 9.81 0.80
N LEU A 42 4.69 9.68 1.63
CA LEU A 42 4.59 9.31 3.05
C LEU A 42 3.66 10.21 3.87
N SER A 43 3.54 11.48 3.51
CA SER A 43 2.67 12.45 4.20
C SER A 43 1.17 12.26 3.92
N LYS A 44 0.79 11.44 2.92
CA LYS A 44 -0.61 11.17 2.58
C LYS A 44 -1.21 10.18 3.58
N GLN A 45 -2.44 10.44 4.06
CA GLN A 45 -3.09 9.58 5.07
C GLN A 45 -3.36 8.17 4.56
N ILE A 46 -3.48 7.96 3.25
CA ILE A 46 -3.58 6.63 2.64
C ILE A 46 -2.33 5.75 2.87
N TYR A 47 -1.17 6.34 3.18
CA TYR A 47 0.09 5.66 3.52
C TYR A 47 0.48 5.77 4.99
N LEU A 48 -0.34 6.40 5.82
CA LEU A 48 -0.12 6.55 7.27
C LEU A 48 0.31 5.24 7.97
N PRO A 49 -0.23 4.05 7.65
CA PRO A 49 0.15 2.82 8.35
C PRO A 49 1.65 2.51 8.29
N PHE A 50 2.36 2.88 7.22
CA PHE A 50 3.79 2.59 7.07
C PHE A 50 4.63 3.37 8.08
N MET A 51 4.43 4.69 8.15
CA MET A 51 5.14 5.53 9.12
C MET A 51 4.70 5.23 10.56
N LEU A 52 3.42 4.98 10.79
CA LEU A 52 2.91 4.65 12.11
C LEU A 52 3.54 3.35 12.64
N ALA A 53 3.70 2.32 11.80
CA ALA A 53 4.42 1.10 12.16
C ALA A 53 5.87 1.38 12.62
N GLN A 54 6.53 2.31 11.94
CA GLN A 54 7.89 2.74 12.31
C GLN A 54 7.89 3.49 13.64
N GLN A 55 7.00 4.47 13.84
CA GLN A 55 6.89 5.26 15.08
C GLN A 55 6.56 4.38 16.29
N LEU A 56 5.70 3.39 16.11
CA LEU A 56 5.33 2.44 17.17
C LEU A 56 6.35 1.30 17.36
N GLY A 57 7.41 1.25 16.55
CA GLY A 57 8.46 0.23 16.62
C GLY A 57 8.01 -1.16 16.20
N PHE A 58 6.92 -1.28 15.43
CA PHE A 58 6.34 -2.58 15.08
C PHE A 58 7.21 -3.36 14.10
N TYR A 59 7.92 -2.72 13.18
CA TYR A 59 8.89 -3.41 12.33
C TYR A 59 9.96 -4.14 13.15
N LYS A 60 10.59 -3.43 14.09
CA LYS A 60 11.58 -4.03 15.01
C LYS A 60 10.99 -5.12 15.89
N ARG A 61 9.73 -4.95 16.32
CA ARG A 61 8.99 -5.94 17.12
C ARG A 61 8.89 -7.28 16.42
N TYR A 62 8.70 -7.27 15.10
CA TYR A 62 8.57 -8.48 14.28
C TYR A 62 9.85 -8.87 13.54
N GLY A 63 11.00 -8.34 14.00
CA GLY A 63 12.33 -8.79 13.58
C GLY A 63 12.75 -8.34 12.19
N VAL A 64 12.15 -7.26 11.65
CA VAL A 64 12.53 -6.67 10.37
C VAL A 64 13.10 -5.27 10.55
N ASN A 65 14.12 -4.95 9.75
CA ASN A 65 14.71 -3.64 9.64
C ASN A 65 14.19 -2.98 8.37
N VAL A 66 13.33 -1.95 8.52
CA VAL A 66 12.66 -1.27 7.40
C VAL A 66 13.18 0.14 7.26
N GLU A 67 13.52 0.51 6.03
CA GLU A 67 13.74 1.88 5.57
C GLU A 67 12.55 2.30 4.72
N LEU A 68 11.87 3.39 5.11
CA LEU A 68 10.78 3.96 4.33
C LEU A 68 11.37 4.97 3.34
N VAL A 69 11.02 4.82 2.07
CA VAL A 69 11.43 5.71 0.97
C VAL A 69 10.19 6.46 0.47
N ASP A 70 10.35 7.74 0.19
CA ASP A 70 9.26 8.64 -0.21
C ASP A 70 9.42 9.05 -1.68
N GLU A 71 8.39 8.77 -2.49
CA GLU A 71 8.31 9.19 -3.87
C GLU A 71 7.07 10.07 -4.10
N PRO A 72 7.07 11.01 -5.05
CA PRO A 72 5.94 11.91 -5.27
C PRO A 72 4.65 11.19 -5.67
N ALA A 73 4.75 10.06 -6.39
CA ALA A 73 3.63 9.35 -6.98
C ALA A 73 3.78 7.83 -6.89
N GLY A 74 2.66 7.10 -6.75
CA GLY A 74 2.65 5.64 -6.64
C GLY A 74 3.19 4.90 -7.87
N GLY A 75 3.07 5.51 -9.06
CA GLY A 75 3.64 4.97 -10.28
C GLY A 75 5.17 4.95 -10.26
N ASP A 76 5.79 6.00 -9.70
CA ASP A 76 7.24 6.10 -9.58
C ASP A 76 7.77 5.05 -8.59
N ALA A 77 7.16 4.95 -7.40
CA ALA A 77 7.48 3.91 -6.42
C ALA A 77 7.34 2.49 -6.99
N THR A 78 6.32 2.25 -7.84
CA THR A 78 6.15 0.96 -8.51
C THR A 78 7.27 0.68 -9.53
N ASN A 79 7.68 1.69 -10.28
CA ASN A 79 8.76 1.58 -11.26
C ASN A 79 10.10 1.27 -10.59
N ASP A 80 10.40 1.90 -9.45
CA ASP A 80 11.63 1.65 -8.71
C ASP A 80 11.68 0.23 -8.13
N MET A 81 10.54 -0.30 -7.67
CA MET A 81 10.43 -1.70 -7.27
C MET A 81 10.70 -2.66 -8.45
N VAL A 82 10.12 -2.37 -9.62
CA VAL A 82 10.35 -3.19 -10.83
C VAL A 82 11.82 -3.12 -11.28
N ALA A 83 12.47 -1.98 -11.08
CA ALA A 83 13.90 -1.80 -11.37
C ALA A 83 14.83 -2.44 -10.32
N GLY A 84 14.29 -2.90 -9.18
CA GLY A 84 15.05 -3.51 -8.09
C GLY A 84 15.68 -2.50 -7.13
N GLY A 85 15.31 -1.22 -7.20
CA GLY A 85 15.78 -0.16 -6.30
C GLY A 85 15.27 -0.34 -4.86
N VAL A 86 14.05 -0.89 -4.73
CA VAL A 86 13.41 -1.22 -3.45
C VAL A 86 12.81 -2.63 -3.48
N GLN A 87 12.59 -3.21 -2.30
CA GLN A 87 12.11 -4.58 -2.17
C GLN A 87 10.59 -4.68 -2.19
N LEU A 88 9.92 -3.72 -1.55
CA LEU A 88 8.47 -3.66 -1.45
C LEU A 88 7.98 -2.25 -1.76
N THR A 89 6.74 -2.17 -2.17
CA THR A 89 6.04 -0.90 -2.38
C THR A 89 4.75 -0.88 -1.56
N GLY A 90 4.49 0.26 -0.93
CA GLY A 90 3.19 0.63 -0.42
C GLY A 90 2.44 1.44 -1.47
N GLY A 91 1.52 0.80 -2.18
CA GLY A 91 0.81 1.46 -3.28
C GLY A 91 -0.56 0.82 -3.53
N PHE A 92 -1.30 1.36 -4.49
CA PHE A 92 -2.61 0.83 -4.81
C PHE A 92 -2.52 -0.53 -5.51
N PHE A 93 -3.49 -1.38 -5.24
CA PHE A 93 -3.56 -2.74 -5.79
C PHE A 93 -3.68 -2.77 -7.32
N ASP A 94 -4.23 -1.75 -7.94
CA ASP A 94 -4.33 -1.62 -9.40
C ASP A 94 -2.99 -1.78 -10.12
N HIS A 95 -1.89 -1.35 -9.49
CA HIS A 95 -0.55 -1.55 -10.01
C HIS A 95 -0.17 -3.02 -10.21
N ASN A 96 -0.68 -3.94 -9.37
CA ASN A 96 -0.41 -5.38 -9.54
C ASN A 96 -1.09 -5.91 -10.82
N ILE A 97 -2.29 -5.42 -11.13
CA ILE A 97 -3.00 -5.75 -12.38
C ILE A 97 -2.27 -5.15 -13.58
N ASP A 98 -1.86 -3.88 -13.47
CA ASP A 98 -1.12 -3.19 -14.52
C ASP A 98 0.20 -3.90 -14.85
N LEU A 99 0.97 -4.26 -13.84
CA LEU A 99 2.23 -4.99 -13.98
C LEU A 99 2.02 -6.35 -14.68
N GLN A 100 0.97 -7.09 -14.34
CA GLN A 100 0.67 -8.36 -14.99
C GLN A 100 0.34 -8.17 -16.48
N ILE A 101 -0.41 -7.14 -16.84
CA ILE A 101 -0.70 -6.77 -18.23
C ILE A 101 0.59 -6.42 -18.99
N LEU A 102 1.55 -5.80 -18.29
CA LEU A 102 2.88 -5.48 -18.82
C LEU A 102 3.84 -6.68 -18.82
N GLY A 103 3.39 -7.87 -18.38
CA GLY A 103 4.20 -9.10 -18.34
C GLY A 103 5.16 -9.17 -17.16
N LYS A 104 4.88 -8.45 -16.07
CA LYS A 104 5.62 -8.49 -14.81
C LYS A 104 4.80 -9.20 -13.75
N ASN A 105 5.47 -9.97 -12.89
CA ASN A 105 4.81 -10.70 -11.80
C ASN A 105 5.07 -10.00 -10.47
N ALA A 106 4.08 -9.26 -10.01
CA ALA A 106 4.05 -8.63 -8.70
C ALA A 106 2.83 -9.12 -7.91
N GLU A 107 2.99 -9.28 -6.61
CA GLU A 107 1.97 -9.86 -5.74
C GLU A 107 1.76 -8.99 -4.50
N SER A 108 0.49 -8.66 -4.21
CA SER A 108 0.10 -8.01 -2.97
C SER A 108 0.04 -9.03 -1.83
N VAL A 109 0.71 -8.75 -0.72
CA VAL A 109 0.79 -9.61 0.48
C VAL A 109 -0.08 -9.10 1.64
N ALA A 110 -0.54 -7.86 1.57
CA ALA A 110 -1.47 -7.26 2.54
C ALA A 110 -2.23 -6.11 1.89
N VAL A 111 -3.53 -6.01 2.15
CA VAL A 111 -4.40 -4.91 1.69
C VAL A 111 -4.77 -4.04 2.88
N LEU A 112 -4.33 -2.80 2.88
CA LEU A 112 -4.47 -1.88 4.00
C LEU A 112 -5.72 -1.02 3.90
N LEU A 113 -6.22 -0.71 2.69
CA LEU A 113 -7.39 0.13 2.48
C LEU A 113 -8.50 -0.59 1.71
N LYS A 114 -9.75 -0.41 2.19
CA LYS A 114 -10.99 -0.96 1.59
C LYS A 114 -11.60 -0.04 0.54
N SER A 115 -11.14 1.21 0.46
CA SER A 115 -11.56 2.23 -0.50
C SER A 115 -10.37 3.12 -0.85
N PRO A 116 -10.43 3.87 -1.98
CA PRO A 116 -9.31 4.69 -2.44
C PRO A 116 -8.82 5.75 -1.44
N GLY A 117 -9.70 6.33 -0.62
CA GLY A 117 -9.33 7.52 0.15
C GLY A 117 -9.07 8.74 -0.73
N GLU A 118 -9.48 8.69 -1.99
CA GLU A 118 -9.27 9.75 -2.99
C GLU A 118 -10.57 10.52 -3.24
N VAL A 119 -10.42 11.79 -3.56
CA VAL A 119 -11.52 12.68 -3.92
C VAL A 119 -11.17 13.42 -5.20
N GLU A 120 -12.08 13.38 -6.16
CA GLU A 120 -12.05 14.28 -7.31
C GLU A 120 -12.62 15.63 -6.88
N LEU A 121 -11.79 16.66 -6.88
CA LEU A 121 -12.16 18.04 -6.59
C LEU A 121 -12.23 18.85 -7.87
N CYS A 122 -13.14 19.82 -7.95
CA CYS A 122 -13.12 20.83 -9.01
C CYS A 122 -13.00 22.23 -8.40
N ARG A 123 -12.45 23.18 -9.16
CA ARG A 123 -12.28 24.56 -8.70
C ARG A 123 -13.62 25.21 -8.35
N ALA A 124 -13.65 26.01 -7.29
CA ALA A 124 -14.85 26.66 -6.78
C ALA A 124 -15.54 27.56 -7.82
N ASP A 125 -14.77 28.21 -8.71
CA ASP A 125 -15.31 29.06 -9.79
C ASP A 125 -15.97 28.30 -10.94
N LEU A 126 -15.92 26.94 -10.91
CA LEU A 126 -16.56 26.07 -11.90
C LEU A 126 -17.82 25.35 -11.37
N ALA A 127 -18.24 25.63 -10.13
CA ALA A 127 -19.33 24.90 -9.48
C ALA A 127 -20.68 24.97 -10.24
N ASP A 128 -20.94 26.05 -10.98
CA ASP A 128 -22.13 26.16 -11.83
C ASP A 128 -22.02 25.43 -13.17
N LYS A 129 -20.80 25.10 -13.61
CA LYS A 129 -20.51 24.51 -14.92
C LYS A 129 -20.25 23.00 -14.83
N ILE A 130 -19.52 22.55 -13.79
CA ILE A 130 -19.16 21.15 -13.60
C ILE A 130 -19.86 20.65 -12.34
N LYS A 131 -20.93 19.86 -12.50
CA LYS A 131 -21.72 19.29 -11.39
C LYS A 131 -21.56 17.78 -11.28
N THR A 132 -21.15 17.16 -12.38
CA THR A 132 -20.93 15.71 -12.51
C THR A 132 -19.75 15.46 -13.43
N PRO A 133 -19.13 14.28 -13.39
CA PRO A 133 -18.09 13.93 -14.36
C PRO A 133 -18.56 13.94 -15.82
N ALA A 134 -19.88 13.86 -16.10
CA ALA A 134 -20.40 13.96 -17.46
C ALA A 134 -20.23 15.37 -18.07
N ASP A 135 -20.07 16.40 -17.23
CA ASP A 135 -19.85 17.78 -17.66
C ASP A 135 -18.41 18.03 -18.15
N TRP A 136 -17.54 17.02 -18.09
CA TRP A 136 -16.20 17.06 -18.68
C TRP A 136 -16.19 16.92 -20.21
N LYS A 137 -17.32 16.62 -20.82
CA LYS A 137 -17.46 16.58 -22.28
C LYS A 137 -17.17 17.95 -22.88
N GLY A 138 -16.34 17.97 -23.92
CA GLY A 138 -15.88 19.20 -24.55
C GLY A 138 -14.53 19.73 -24.02
N GLY A 139 -13.94 19.02 -23.08
CA GLY A 139 -12.58 19.26 -22.61
C GLY A 139 -12.49 19.70 -21.14
N VAL A 140 -11.62 19.00 -20.40
CA VAL A 140 -11.27 19.31 -19.00
C VAL A 140 -9.79 19.03 -18.75
N ASN A 141 -9.11 19.92 -18.02
CA ASN A 141 -7.78 19.67 -17.49
C ASN A 141 -7.91 19.10 -16.09
N VAL A 142 -7.48 17.85 -15.89
CA VAL A 142 -7.58 17.16 -14.61
C VAL A 142 -6.19 16.94 -14.01
N GLY A 143 -5.99 17.48 -12.82
CA GLY A 143 -4.77 17.32 -12.06
C GLY A 143 -4.65 15.93 -11.48
N VAL A 144 -3.46 15.31 -11.61
CA VAL A 144 -3.13 14.00 -11.06
C VAL A 144 -1.75 14.03 -10.41
N THR A 145 -1.46 13.08 -9.53
CA THR A 145 -0.13 13.01 -8.89
C THR A 145 0.96 12.59 -9.88
N GLY A 146 0.64 11.69 -10.81
CA GLY A 146 1.52 11.20 -11.87
C GLY A 146 0.72 10.48 -12.95
N LEU A 147 1.21 10.43 -14.18
CA LEU A 147 0.49 9.76 -15.29
C LEU A 147 0.36 8.25 -15.11
N GLY A 148 1.27 7.61 -14.40
CA GLY A 148 1.24 6.19 -14.06
C GLY A 148 0.63 5.88 -12.70
N SER A 149 -0.02 6.84 -12.03
CA SER A 149 -0.55 6.70 -10.68
C SER A 149 -2.05 6.41 -10.68
N SER A 150 -2.54 5.82 -9.58
CA SER A 150 -3.95 5.48 -9.40
C SER A 150 -4.87 6.69 -9.47
N THR A 151 -4.42 7.88 -9.02
CA THR A 151 -5.15 9.14 -9.24
C THR A 151 -5.52 9.33 -10.71
N ASN A 152 -4.58 9.08 -11.64
CA ASN A 152 -4.83 9.19 -13.07
C ASN A 152 -5.76 8.06 -13.59
N PHE A 153 -5.57 6.84 -13.10
CA PHE A 153 -6.36 5.70 -13.54
C PHE A 153 -7.81 5.82 -13.10
N ILE A 154 -8.05 6.21 -11.85
CA ILE A 154 -9.37 6.36 -11.26
C ILE A 154 -10.11 7.57 -11.88
N THR A 155 -9.45 8.72 -12.09
CA THR A 155 -10.03 9.85 -12.83
C THR A 155 -10.54 9.43 -14.21
N ARG A 156 -9.71 8.68 -14.96
CA ARG A 156 -10.10 8.14 -16.27
C ARG A 156 -11.25 7.14 -16.19
N ALA A 157 -11.29 6.31 -15.14
CA ALA A 157 -12.39 5.38 -14.91
C ALA A 157 -13.71 6.12 -14.65
N ILE A 158 -13.70 7.18 -13.83
CA ILE A 158 -14.85 8.03 -13.54
C ILE A 158 -15.38 8.68 -14.83
N GLY A 159 -14.53 9.34 -15.58
CA GLY A 159 -14.90 10.00 -16.84
C GLY A 159 -15.42 9.00 -17.87
N SER A 160 -14.73 7.86 -18.06
CA SER A 160 -15.18 6.81 -18.98
C SER A 160 -16.54 6.22 -18.59
N LYS A 161 -16.82 6.06 -17.30
CA LYS A 161 -18.14 5.63 -16.81
C LYS A 161 -19.21 6.67 -17.12
N ALA A 162 -18.88 7.96 -17.03
CA ALA A 162 -19.77 9.07 -17.35
C ALA A 162 -19.93 9.30 -18.88
N GLY A 163 -19.25 8.51 -19.71
CA GLY A 163 -19.32 8.62 -21.17
C GLY A 163 -18.52 9.79 -21.73
N VAL A 164 -17.48 10.24 -21.00
CA VAL A 164 -16.50 11.23 -21.47
C VAL A 164 -15.45 10.52 -22.32
N SER A 165 -15.08 11.13 -23.44
CA SER A 165 -14.08 10.55 -24.32
C SER A 165 -12.66 10.74 -23.77
N ALA A 166 -11.71 9.92 -24.25
CA ALA A 166 -10.31 10.05 -23.87
C ALA A 166 -9.73 11.41 -24.31
N SER A 167 -10.21 11.94 -25.44
CA SER A 167 -9.79 13.25 -25.98
C SER A 167 -10.31 14.44 -25.17
N ASP A 168 -11.35 14.27 -24.36
CA ASP A 168 -11.91 15.35 -23.54
C ASP A 168 -11.26 15.46 -22.16
N MET A 169 -10.44 14.48 -21.75
CA MET A 169 -9.77 14.48 -20.44
C MET A 169 -8.26 14.64 -20.59
N HIS A 170 -7.74 15.81 -20.26
CA HIS A 170 -6.32 16.12 -20.31
C HIS A 170 -5.72 15.99 -18.91
N SER A 171 -4.99 14.88 -18.67
CA SER A 171 -4.30 14.69 -17.39
C SER A 171 -3.08 15.59 -17.29
N VAL A 172 -3.00 16.38 -16.23
CA VAL A 172 -1.89 17.29 -15.92
C VAL A 172 -1.21 16.83 -14.62
N VAL A 173 0.08 16.59 -14.66
CA VAL A 173 0.86 16.23 -13.46
C VAL A 173 1.03 17.46 -12.58
N ILE A 174 0.44 17.44 -11.39
CA ILE A 174 0.50 18.55 -10.43
C ILE A 174 0.96 18.11 -9.02
N GLY A 175 1.23 16.80 -8.84
CA GLY A 175 1.64 16.25 -7.55
C GLY A 175 0.52 16.27 -6.51
N ALA A 176 0.88 16.49 -5.23
CA ALA A 176 -0.03 16.57 -4.08
C ALA A 176 0.43 17.70 -3.14
N GLY A 177 -0.35 17.97 -2.08
CA GLY A 177 -0.01 19.00 -1.09
C GLY A 177 0.10 20.40 -1.69
N ALA A 178 1.22 21.07 -1.44
CA ALA A 178 1.42 22.46 -1.82
C ALA A 178 1.33 22.70 -3.34
N THR A 179 1.84 21.78 -4.15
CA THR A 179 1.81 21.88 -5.63
C THR A 179 0.38 21.75 -6.16
N PHE A 180 -0.42 20.84 -5.60
CA PHE A 180 -1.84 20.68 -5.92
C PHE A 180 -2.63 21.95 -5.57
N ILE A 181 -2.42 22.51 -4.38
CA ILE A 181 -3.05 23.76 -3.92
C ILE A 181 -2.67 24.92 -4.85
N ALA A 182 -1.41 25.02 -5.24
CA ALA A 182 -0.93 26.05 -6.17
C ALA A 182 -1.60 25.92 -7.55
N ALA A 183 -1.78 24.69 -8.07
CA ALA A 183 -2.43 24.47 -9.35
C ALA A 183 -3.90 24.93 -9.36
N PHE A 184 -4.63 24.73 -8.26
CA PHE A 184 -6.01 25.23 -8.10
C PHE A 184 -6.03 26.77 -8.02
N LYS A 185 -5.13 27.38 -7.23
CA LYS A 185 -5.02 28.86 -7.12
C LYS A 185 -4.70 29.51 -8.47
N ASN A 186 -3.77 28.92 -9.20
CA ASN A 186 -3.30 29.45 -10.48
C ASN A 186 -4.19 29.04 -11.66
N LYS A 187 -5.26 28.29 -11.42
CA LYS A 187 -6.19 27.81 -12.44
C LYS A 187 -5.52 26.98 -13.55
N THR A 188 -4.45 26.24 -13.21
CA THR A 188 -3.73 25.39 -14.15
C THR A 188 -4.56 24.15 -14.56
N VAL A 189 -5.44 23.70 -13.66
CA VAL A 189 -6.36 22.59 -13.86
C VAL A 189 -7.79 23.02 -13.55
N ASP A 190 -8.77 22.32 -14.07
CA ASP A 190 -10.19 22.53 -13.80
C ASP A 190 -10.67 21.69 -12.62
N CYS A 191 -10.28 20.42 -12.61
CA CYS A 191 -10.50 19.47 -11.54
C CYS A 191 -9.20 18.77 -11.17
N GLY A 192 -9.20 17.92 -10.15
CA GLY A 192 -8.04 17.12 -9.80
C GLY A 192 -8.33 16.08 -8.73
N MET A 193 -7.69 14.92 -8.86
CA MET A 193 -7.76 13.81 -7.92
C MET A 193 -6.64 13.92 -6.87
N THR A 194 -7.01 13.88 -5.61
CA THR A 194 -6.04 13.93 -4.51
C THR A 194 -6.55 13.18 -3.26
N THR A 195 -5.73 13.18 -2.21
CA THR A 195 -5.95 12.50 -0.94
C THR A 195 -5.81 13.47 0.22
N GLU A 196 -6.17 13.04 1.43
CA GLU A 196 -5.88 13.83 2.63
C GLU A 196 -4.36 13.88 2.94
N PRO A 197 -3.88 14.98 3.46
CA PRO A 197 -4.60 16.16 3.95
C PRO A 197 -4.85 17.26 2.89
N THR A 198 -4.54 17.02 1.62
CA THR A 198 -4.70 18.02 0.55
C THR A 198 -6.17 18.34 0.29
N ILE A 199 -7.06 17.36 0.38
CA ILE A 199 -8.51 17.56 0.24
C ILE A 199 -9.00 18.62 1.22
N SER A 200 -8.73 18.40 2.51
CA SER A 200 -9.11 19.33 3.57
C SER A 200 -8.52 20.73 3.37
N ALA A 201 -7.26 20.81 2.92
CA ALA A 201 -6.62 22.10 2.65
C ALA A 201 -7.30 22.88 1.50
N ILE A 202 -7.73 22.22 0.44
CA ILE A 202 -8.47 22.83 -0.68
C ILE A 202 -9.84 23.32 -0.22
N LEU A 203 -10.57 22.49 0.55
CA LEU A 203 -11.92 22.81 1.02
C LEU A 203 -11.92 23.97 2.04
N GLN A 204 -11.00 23.97 3.00
CA GLN A 204 -10.87 25.03 3.99
C GLN A 204 -10.51 26.38 3.37
N GLN A 205 -9.63 26.36 2.35
CA GLN A 205 -9.28 27.57 1.60
C GLN A 205 -10.35 27.99 0.58
N LYS A 206 -11.46 27.23 0.47
CA LYS A 206 -12.55 27.48 -0.49
C LYS A 206 -12.08 27.55 -1.94
N LEU A 207 -11.02 26.81 -2.28
CA LEU A 207 -10.46 26.78 -3.63
C LEU A 207 -11.21 25.84 -4.56
N GLY A 208 -11.90 24.83 -4.00
CA GLY A 208 -12.63 23.81 -4.75
C GLY A 208 -13.79 23.25 -3.96
N TYR A 209 -14.50 22.33 -4.60
CA TYR A 209 -15.60 21.54 -4.06
C TYR A 209 -15.44 20.09 -4.47
N VAL A 210 -16.11 19.19 -3.74
CA VAL A 210 -16.10 17.76 -4.01
C VAL A 210 -17.00 17.46 -5.21
N LEU A 211 -16.44 16.89 -6.26
CA LEU A 211 -17.16 16.34 -7.40
C LEU A 211 -17.50 14.86 -7.20
N THR A 212 -16.50 14.08 -6.77
CA THR A 212 -16.67 12.64 -6.50
C THR A 212 -15.84 12.26 -5.28
N ASP A 213 -16.48 11.67 -4.29
CA ASP A 213 -15.85 11.22 -3.04
C ASP A 213 -15.70 9.69 -3.05
N MET A 214 -14.50 9.19 -2.82
CA MET A 214 -14.21 7.76 -2.73
C MET A 214 -13.49 7.38 -1.43
N ARG A 215 -13.64 8.19 -0.38
CA ARG A 215 -13.17 7.86 0.95
C ARG A 215 -13.98 6.71 1.59
N TYR A 216 -15.23 6.53 1.15
CA TYR A 216 -16.15 5.52 1.67
C TYR A 216 -16.48 4.46 0.61
N GLY A 217 -16.53 3.19 1.01
CA GLY A 217 -16.80 2.09 0.09
C GLY A 217 -18.15 2.20 -0.68
N THR A 218 -19.20 2.74 -0.05
CA THR A 218 -20.50 2.99 -0.69
C THR A 218 -20.41 4.04 -1.79
N LEU A 219 -19.72 5.15 -1.52
CA LEU A 219 -19.50 6.23 -2.49
C LEU A 219 -18.54 5.78 -3.60
N THR A 220 -17.50 5.02 -3.25
CA THR A 220 -16.60 4.38 -4.22
C THR A 220 -17.39 3.51 -5.21
N LYS A 221 -18.29 2.66 -4.69
CA LYS A 221 -19.14 1.82 -5.54
C LYS A 221 -20.10 2.64 -6.40
N ALA A 222 -20.63 3.73 -5.89
CA ALA A 222 -21.45 4.66 -6.67
C ALA A 222 -20.62 5.32 -7.80
N ALA A 223 -19.41 5.77 -7.49
CA ALA A 223 -18.50 6.41 -8.45
C ALA A 223 -18.00 5.44 -9.52
N LEU A 224 -17.48 4.29 -9.14
CA LEU A 224 -16.80 3.35 -10.04
C LEU A 224 -17.66 2.17 -10.52
N GLY A 225 -18.78 1.89 -9.85
CA GLY A 225 -19.66 0.74 -10.14
C GLY A 225 -19.25 -0.54 -9.38
N TYR A 226 -18.09 -0.55 -8.76
CA TYR A 226 -17.51 -1.72 -8.09
C TYR A 226 -16.87 -1.34 -6.75
N ASN A 227 -16.70 -2.33 -5.87
CA ASN A 227 -15.80 -2.15 -4.73
C ASN A 227 -14.37 -2.03 -5.25
N TYR A 228 -13.59 -1.17 -4.62
CA TYR A 228 -12.23 -0.89 -5.04
C TYR A 228 -11.32 -0.85 -3.80
N VAL A 229 -10.46 -1.85 -3.66
CA VAL A 229 -9.40 -1.84 -2.65
C VAL A 229 -8.22 -1.04 -3.17
N ALA A 230 -7.55 -0.36 -2.27
CA ALA A 230 -6.51 0.60 -2.63
C ALA A 230 -5.15 0.21 -2.05
N THR A 231 -4.61 1.00 -1.13
CA THR A 231 -3.25 0.78 -0.61
C THR A 231 -3.05 -0.65 -0.13
N SER A 232 -2.02 -1.27 -0.65
CA SER A 232 -1.55 -2.61 -0.30
C SER A 232 -0.02 -2.61 -0.14
N VAL A 233 0.52 -3.64 0.47
CA VAL A 233 1.94 -3.96 0.45
C VAL A 233 2.16 -4.98 -0.65
N TYR A 234 3.00 -4.68 -1.63
CA TYR A 234 3.32 -5.60 -2.72
C TYR A 234 4.79 -5.56 -3.09
N GLY A 235 5.23 -6.58 -3.80
CA GLY A 235 6.59 -6.74 -4.29
C GLY A 235 6.64 -7.61 -5.52
N MET A 236 7.83 -7.75 -6.12
CA MET A 236 8.03 -8.74 -7.18
C MET A 236 7.88 -10.13 -6.60
N THR A 237 7.10 -11.00 -7.26
CA THR A 237 6.77 -12.36 -6.78
C THR A 237 8.02 -13.18 -6.48
N ASP A 238 9.07 -13.07 -7.29
CA ASP A 238 10.33 -13.80 -7.08
C ASP A 238 11.02 -13.37 -5.79
N TRP A 239 11.02 -12.06 -5.48
CA TRP A 239 11.60 -11.57 -4.25
C TRP A 239 10.80 -12.03 -3.01
N ILE A 240 9.47 -11.95 -3.08
CA ILE A 240 8.56 -12.41 -2.00
C ILE A 240 8.82 -13.89 -1.69
N ASN A 241 8.91 -14.73 -2.74
CA ASN A 241 9.15 -16.17 -2.61
C ASN A 241 10.55 -16.50 -2.05
N ALA A 242 11.54 -15.68 -2.36
CA ALA A 242 12.91 -15.85 -1.84
C ALA A 242 13.06 -15.38 -0.38
N HIS A 243 12.19 -14.47 0.11
CA HIS A 243 12.30 -13.82 1.43
C HIS A 243 11.03 -13.94 2.29
N PRO A 244 10.41 -15.12 2.42
CA PRO A 244 9.10 -15.27 3.06
C PRO A 244 9.10 -14.87 4.55
N THR A 245 10.20 -15.04 5.26
CA THR A 245 10.33 -14.66 6.67
C THR A 245 10.32 -13.14 6.84
N GLN A 246 11.03 -12.42 5.98
CA GLN A 246 11.07 -10.96 6.00
C GLN A 246 9.70 -10.37 5.62
N VAL A 247 9.07 -10.90 4.57
CA VAL A 247 7.71 -10.51 4.15
C VAL A 247 6.71 -10.75 5.29
N GLN A 248 6.79 -11.92 5.97
CA GLN A 248 5.92 -12.21 7.10
C GLN A 248 6.13 -11.21 8.26
N GLY A 249 7.36 -10.82 8.54
CA GLY A 249 7.68 -9.80 9.55
C GLY A 249 7.05 -8.45 9.23
N VAL A 250 7.16 -8.00 7.97
CA VAL A 250 6.51 -6.76 7.50
C VAL A 250 4.98 -6.86 7.61
N VAL A 251 4.38 -7.98 7.17
CA VAL A 251 2.92 -8.16 7.22
C VAL A 251 2.41 -8.25 8.67
N ASN A 252 3.18 -8.86 9.59
CA ASN A 252 2.85 -8.85 11.01
C ASN A 252 2.85 -7.42 11.58
N ALA A 253 3.85 -6.61 11.22
CA ALA A 253 3.91 -5.20 11.63
C ALA A 253 2.71 -4.41 11.09
N MET A 254 2.34 -4.61 9.83
CA MET A 254 1.15 -3.97 9.25
C MET A 254 -0.14 -4.42 9.96
N TYR A 255 -0.30 -5.70 10.24
CA TYR A 255 -1.48 -6.19 10.96
C TYR A 255 -1.62 -5.58 12.36
N ASP A 256 -0.51 -5.52 13.12
CA ASP A 256 -0.50 -4.90 14.45
C ASP A 256 -0.78 -3.38 14.38
N THR A 257 -0.25 -2.71 13.36
CA THR A 257 -0.52 -1.29 13.08
C THR A 257 -1.99 -1.04 12.78
N MET A 258 -2.59 -1.86 11.93
CA MET A 258 -4.00 -1.72 11.55
C MET A 258 -4.93 -2.00 12.74
N ALA A 259 -4.58 -2.98 13.58
CA ALA A 259 -5.29 -3.23 14.83
C ALA A 259 -5.15 -2.06 15.82
N TRP A 260 -3.98 -1.44 15.88
CA TRP A 260 -3.75 -0.24 16.68
C TRP A 260 -4.57 0.95 16.18
N ILE A 261 -4.60 1.20 14.87
CA ILE A 261 -5.44 2.26 14.24
C ILE A 261 -6.91 2.04 14.60
N ASP A 262 -7.40 0.80 14.49
CA ASP A 262 -8.79 0.47 14.79
C ASP A 262 -9.16 0.81 16.26
N ALA A 263 -8.25 0.53 17.18
CA ALA A 263 -8.44 0.71 18.62
C ALA A 263 -8.26 2.15 19.13
N HIS A 264 -7.71 3.08 18.33
CA HIS A 264 -7.36 4.42 18.77
C HIS A 264 -8.19 5.51 18.08
N THR A 265 -8.37 6.64 18.77
CA THR A 265 -9.06 7.81 18.21
C THR A 265 -8.21 8.51 17.15
N PRO A 266 -8.81 9.26 16.21
CA PRO A 266 -8.06 10.07 15.24
C PRO A 266 -7.02 10.99 15.88
N THR A 267 -7.35 11.59 17.02
CA THR A 267 -6.41 12.45 17.79
C THR A 267 -5.20 11.66 18.31
N GLN A 268 -5.42 10.43 18.80
CA GLN A 268 -4.33 9.58 19.27
C GLN A 268 -3.44 9.12 18.10
N ILE A 269 -4.06 8.80 16.96
CA ILE A 269 -3.34 8.42 15.74
C ILE A 269 -2.48 9.60 15.26
N ALA A 270 -3.06 10.80 15.13
CA ALA A 270 -2.34 11.98 14.69
C ALA A 270 -1.14 12.31 15.59
N LYS A 271 -1.32 12.22 16.92
CA LYS A 271 -0.24 12.49 17.89
C LYS A 271 0.89 11.44 17.88
N ALA A 272 0.65 10.25 17.32
CA ALA A 272 1.67 9.22 17.14
C ALA A 272 2.48 9.43 15.84
N MET A 273 2.03 10.32 14.96
CA MET A 273 2.73 10.66 13.72
C MET A 273 3.75 11.78 13.95
N PRO A 274 4.83 11.86 13.14
CA PRO A 274 5.74 13.00 13.16
C PRO A 274 5.00 14.31 12.86
N ALA A 275 5.39 15.40 13.52
CA ALA A 275 4.74 16.70 13.38
C ALA A 275 4.73 17.23 11.93
N ASP A 276 5.74 16.88 11.14
CA ASP A 276 5.86 17.29 9.74
C ASP A 276 4.71 16.80 8.88
N TYR A 277 4.03 15.69 9.27
CA TYR A 277 2.90 15.13 8.53
C TYR A 277 1.66 16.03 8.54
N TYR A 278 1.54 16.89 9.53
CA TYR A 278 0.42 17.84 9.64
C TYR A 278 0.85 19.29 9.68
N ALA A 279 2.14 19.61 9.55
CA ALA A 279 2.65 20.97 9.58
C ALA A 279 2.01 21.89 8.52
N GLY A 280 1.71 21.34 7.33
CA GLY A 280 1.13 22.08 6.21
C GLY A 280 -0.36 22.46 6.38
N VAL A 281 -1.10 21.77 7.25
CA VAL A 281 -2.57 21.95 7.43
C VAL A 281 -2.96 22.17 8.88
N GLY A 282 -2.07 21.94 9.83
CA GLY A 282 -2.32 21.96 11.26
C GLY A 282 -2.93 20.66 11.81
N LEU A 283 -2.70 20.43 13.11
CA LEU A 283 -3.12 19.19 13.78
C LEU A 283 -4.64 19.00 13.72
N ASP A 284 -5.43 20.03 13.96
CA ASP A 284 -6.90 19.93 14.01
C ASP A 284 -7.49 19.52 12.65
N THR A 285 -6.96 20.08 11.57
CA THR A 285 -7.33 19.70 10.20
C THR A 285 -6.96 18.26 9.92
N TYR A 286 -5.75 17.84 10.30
CA TYR A 286 -5.28 16.47 10.10
C TYR A 286 -6.11 15.46 10.89
N VAL A 287 -6.52 15.79 12.12
CA VAL A 287 -7.42 14.97 12.95
C VAL A 287 -8.82 14.90 12.34
N SER A 288 -9.34 16.01 11.81
CA SER A 288 -10.64 16.02 11.10
C SER A 288 -10.61 15.10 9.88
N ALA A 289 -9.58 15.21 9.07
CA ALA A 289 -9.37 14.33 7.91
C ALA A 289 -9.30 12.84 8.31
N LEU A 290 -8.53 12.51 9.36
CA LEU A 290 -8.49 11.14 9.89
C LEU A 290 -9.84 10.65 10.42
N THR A 291 -10.69 11.55 10.93
CA THR A 291 -12.03 11.19 11.40
C THR A 291 -12.89 10.72 10.23
N ASP A 292 -12.79 11.40 9.10
CA ASP A 292 -13.51 11.02 7.88
C ASP A 292 -12.93 9.75 7.24
N GLU A 293 -11.60 9.61 7.22
CA GLU A 293 -10.93 8.55 6.48
C GLU A 293 -10.71 7.26 7.27
N LYS A 294 -10.83 7.26 8.61
CA LYS A 294 -10.57 6.07 9.42
C LYS A 294 -11.33 4.82 8.96
N VAL A 295 -12.51 5.00 8.37
CA VAL A 295 -13.36 3.91 7.86
C VAL A 295 -12.75 3.19 6.64
N MET A 296 -11.81 3.82 5.92
CA MET A 296 -11.17 3.21 4.76
C MET A 296 -10.17 2.12 5.15
N TYR A 297 -9.59 2.18 6.34
CA TYR A 297 -8.60 1.22 6.79
C TYR A 297 -9.18 -0.18 6.93
N ASN A 298 -8.38 -1.20 6.58
CA ASN A 298 -8.75 -2.61 6.60
C ASN A 298 -8.05 -3.37 7.75
N PRO A 299 -8.66 -3.48 8.94
CA PRO A 299 -8.02 -4.12 10.10
C PRO A 299 -7.60 -5.57 9.85
N GLY A 300 -8.29 -6.27 8.94
CA GLY A 300 -7.99 -7.67 8.59
C GLY A 300 -6.85 -7.84 7.61
N ILE A 301 -6.39 -6.78 6.97
CA ILE A 301 -5.34 -6.71 5.94
C ILE A 301 -5.42 -7.74 4.81
N ARG A 302 -6.54 -8.45 4.70
CA ARG A 302 -6.76 -9.44 3.63
C ARG A 302 -7.36 -8.79 2.40
N MET A 303 -7.06 -9.36 1.23
CA MET A 303 -7.83 -9.10 0.03
C MET A 303 -9.26 -9.62 0.23
N PRO A 304 -10.29 -8.76 0.21
CA PRO A 304 -11.66 -9.21 0.31
C PRO A 304 -12.10 -10.00 -0.95
N VAL A 305 -13.00 -10.95 -0.76
CA VAL A 305 -13.54 -11.74 -1.88
C VAL A 305 -14.13 -10.84 -2.95
N GLY A 306 -13.72 -11.04 -4.19
CA GLY A 306 -14.19 -10.30 -5.36
C GLY A 306 -13.63 -8.88 -5.50
N ALA A 307 -12.81 -8.39 -4.54
CA ALA A 307 -12.29 -7.04 -4.60
C ALA A 307 -11.28 -6.83 -5.75
N ALA A 308 -10.39 -7.79 -5.99
CA ALA A 308 -9.45 -7.74 -7.12
C ALA A 308 -10.19 -7.63 -8.47
N LEU A 309 -11.27 -8.41 -8.65
CA LEU A 309 -12.12 -8.30 -9.83
C LEU A 309 -12.83 -6.95 -9.90
N GLY A 310 -13.20 -6.38 -8.75
CA GLY A 310 -13.80 -5.06 -8.67
C GLY A 310 -12.86 -3.97 -9.21
N VAL A 311 -11.58 -4.00 -8.84
CA VAL A 311 -10.55 -3.07 -9.34
C VAL A 311 -10.37 -3.22 -10.86
N LEU A 312 -10.18 -4.45 -11.36
CA LEU A 312 -10.06 -4.70 -12.79
C LEU A 312 -11.25 -4.13 -13.57
N ARG A 313 -12.48 -4.42 -13.12
CA ARG A 313 -13.71 -3.97 -13.79
C ARG A 313 -13.94 -2.46 -13.72
N ALA A 314 -13.52 -1.82 -12.63
CA ALA A 314 -13.61 -0.37 -12.48
C ALA A 314 -12.75 0.35 -13.54
N GLU A 315 -11.56 -0.16 -13.80
CA GLU A 315 -10.56 0.53 -14.64
C GLU A 315 -10.56 0.11 -16.10
N GLN A 316 -10.88 -1.17 -16.40
CA GLN A 316 -10.63 -1.74 -17.73
C GLN A 316 -11.21 -0.90 -18.88
N LYS A 317 -12.43 -0.34 -18.73
CA LYS A 317 -13.04 0.47 -19.78
C LYS A 317 -12.26 1.75 -20.06
N GLY A 318 -11.87 2.47 -19.01
CA GLY A 318 -11.06 3.68 -19.11
C GLY A 318 -9.67 3.37 -19.66
N ARG A 319 -8.99 2.37 -19.09
CA ARG A 319 -7.62 2.00 -19.48
C ARG A 319 -7.53 1.53 -20.93
N ILE A 320 -8.53 0.80 -21.44
CA ILE A 320 -8.59 0.40 -22.85
C ILE A 320 -8.88 1.62 -23.73
N ALA A 321 -9.82 2.48 -23.36
CA ALA A 321 -10.17 3.67 -24.14
C ALA A 321 -9.02 4.67 -24.27
N TYR A 322 -8.16 4.76 -23.23
CA TYR A 322 -6.94 5.57 -23.23
C TYR A 322 -5.71 4.87 -23.81
N GLY A 323 -5.87 3.64 -24.34
CA GLY A 323 -4.77 2.86 -24.91
C GLY A 323 -3.72 2.38 -23.92
N SER A 324 -3.97 2.47 -22.61
CA SER A 324 -3.05 1.99 -21.57
C SER A 324 -3.04 0.47 -21.47
N TRP A 325 -4.20 -0.16 -21.67
CA TRP A 325 -4.35 -1.61 -21.62
C TRP A 325 -4.84 -2.17 -22.96
N PRO A 326 -4.07 -3.07 -23.61
CA PRO A 326 -4.58 -3.81 -24.77
C PRO A 326 -5.73 -4.72 -24.34
N ALA A 327 -6.89 -4.60 -24.99
CA ALA A 327 -8.10 -5.37 -24.65
C ALA A 327 -7.86 -6.88 -24.61
N ALA A 328 -7.05 -7.41 -25.52
CA ALA A 328 -6.69 -8.83 -25.56
C ALA A 328 -5.93 -9.28 -24.32
N LYS A 329 -5.05 -8.45 -23.76
CA LYS A 329 -4.31 -8.77 -22.52
C LYS A 329 -5.18 -8.69 -21.28
N VAL A 330 -6.15 -7.76 -21.23
CA VAL A 330 -7.11 -7.67 -20.12
C VAL A 330 -7.90 -8.96 -19.97
N ALA A 331 -8.27 -9.61 -21.07
CA ALA A 331 -9.00 -10.88 -21.06
C ALA A 331 -8.18 -12.06 -20.50
N THR A 332 -6.85 -11.94 -20.44
CA THR A 332 -5.94 -13.00 -19.96
C THR A 332 -5.39 -12.74 -18.55
N VAL A 333 -5.84 -11.70 -17.87
CA VAL A 333 -5.40 -11.37 -16.50
C VAL A 333 -5.79 -12.51 -15.56
N ASN A 334 -4.78 -13.06 -14.88
CA ASN A 334 -4.97 -14.01 -13.77
C ASN A 334 -4.92 -13.25 -12.45
N LEU A 335 -6.10 -12.89 -11.93
CA LEU A 335 -6.20 -12.12 -10.69
C LEU A 335 -5.64 -12.86 -9.48
N ASP A 336 -5.73 -14.20 -9.44
CA ASP A 336 -5.20 -14.99 -8.33
C ASP A 336 -3.67 -14.96 -8.23
N ALA A 337 -2.98 -14.56 -9.31
CA ALA A 337 -1.54 -14.35 -9.32
C ALA A 337 -1.13 -12.91 -8.91
N THR A 338 -2.08 -12.01 -8.64
CA THR A 338 -1.81 -10.62 -8.28
C THR A 338 -1.81 -10.37 -6.77
N PHE A 339 -2.23 -11.35 -5.97
CA PHE A 339 -2.25 -11.22 -4.51
C PHE A 339 -2.19 -12.58 -3.82
N THR A 340 -1.76 -12.59 -2.56
CA THR A 340 -1.93 -13.73 -1.65
C THR A 340 -2.43 -13.28 -0.29
N ASN A 341 -3.33 -14.07 0.31
CA ASN A 341 -3.75 -13.88 1.69
C ASN A 341 -2.93 -14.73 2.69
N THR A 342 -1.94 -15.48 2.24
CA THR A 342 -1.15 -16.40 3.07
C THR A 342 -0.49 -15.67 4.24
N PHE A 343 0.25 -14.58 3.96
CA PHE A 343 0.93 -13.81 4.99
C PHE A 343 -0.05 -13.11 5.94
N ALA A 344 -1.14 -12.55 5.42
CA ALA A 344 -2.19 -11.91 6.21
C ALA A 344 -2.89 -12.92 7.15
N ASN A 345 -3.15 -14.15 6.67
CA ASN A 345 -3.71 -15.21 7.49
C ASN A 345 -2.78 -15.63 8.63
N ASN A 346 -1.49 -15.77 8.33
CA ASN A 346 -0.47 -16.09 9.33
C ASN A 346 -0.31 -14.97 10.36
N ALA A 347 -0.37 -13.70 9.96
CA ALA A 347 -0.21 -12.54 10.84
C ALA A 347 -1.26 -12.55 11.96
N VAL A 348 -2.51 -12.88 11.67
CA VAL A 348 -3.58 -12.98 12.69
C VAL A 348 -3.18 -13.90 13.85
N ALA A 349 -2.65 -15.08 13.54
CA ALA A 349 -2.24 -16.05 14.56
C ALA A 349 -0.95 -15.62 15.29
N GLN A 350 0.06 -15.15 14.54
CA GLN A 350 1.38 -14.81 15.08
C GLN A 350 1.33 -13.58 15.98
N VAL A 351 0.63 -12.52 15.57
CA VAL A 351 0.49 -11.29 16.35
C VAL A 351 -0.31 -11.55 17.64
N LYS A 352 -1.40 -12.32 17.55
CA LYS A 352 -2.15 -12.74 18.72
C LYS A 352 -1.30 -13.54 19.72
N ALA A 353 -0.49 -14.48 19.23
CA ALA A 353 0.41 -15.27 20.06
C ALA A 353 1.49 -14.39 20.73
N TYR A 354 2.01 -13.38 20.00
CA TYR A 354 2.97 -12.42 20.53
C TYR A 354 2.38 -11.65 21.73
N HIS A 355 1.18 -11.08 21.57
CA HIS A 355 0.52 -10.31 22.63
C HIS A 355 0.15 -11.17 23.85
N LEU A 356 -0.23 -12.43 23.65
CA LEU A 356 -0.50 -13.37 24.76
C LEU A 356 0.79 -13.63 25.57
N LYS A 357 1.92 -13.89 24.91
CA LYS A 357 3.22 -14.11 25.58
C LYS A 357 3.69 -12.87 26.34
N ALA A 358 3.46 -11.68 25.81
CA ALA A 358 3.82 -10.43 26.48
C ALA A 358 3.03 -10.24 27.78
N LYS A 359 1.71 -10.53 27.77
CA LYS A 359 0.85 -10.45 28.96
C LYS A 359 1.26 -11.44 30.05
N THR A 360 1.65 -12.66 29.70
CA THR A 360 2.10 -13.67 30.66
C THR A 360 3.41 -13.29 31.35
N LYS A 361 4.33 -12.63 30.66
CA LYS A 361 5.59 -12.14 31.25
C LYS A 361 5.37 -11.00 32.26
N VAL A 362 4.43 -10.10 31.99
CA VAL A 362 4.09 -8.98 32.91
C VAL A 362 3.33 -9.47 34.14
N GLY A 363 2.58 -10.56 34.07
CA GLY A 363 1.88 -11.13 35.20
C GLY A 363 2.76 -12.02 36.12
N GLN A 364 4.02 -12.24 35.74
CA GLN A 364 5.00 -13.04 36.53
C GLN A 364 6.09 -12.16 37.18
N SER A 365 6.06 -10.85 37.00
CA SER A 365 6.91 -9.84 37.61
C SER A 365 6.11 -9.07 38.68
#